data_15b60843e648f145d1592a007c6d23e4
#
_entry.id   15b60843e648f145d1592a007c6d23e4
#
_cell.length_a   1.000
_cell.length_b   1.000
_cell.length_c   1.000
_cell.angle_alpha   90.00
_cell.angle_beta   90.00
_cell.angle_gamma   90.00
#
_symmetry.space_group_name_H-M   'P 1'
#
loop_
_entity.id
_entity.type
_entity.pdbx_description
1 polymer ?
#
loop_
_entity_poly.entity_id
_entity_poly.type
_entity_poly.pdbx_seq_one_letter_code
_entity_poly.pdbx_strand_id
1 'polypeptide(L)' 'MVKITRLNGTILVVNSDLIEFLESTPDTIVTLTTGRKVIAKESVDELIDKVVEYKRQFLQNAPEVRSR' A
#
# COMPACT_ATOMS: atom_id res chain seq x y z
N MET A 1 5.33 -0.66 5.53
CA MET A 1 5.83 -0.34 4.18
C MET A 1 5.31 -1.34 3.16
N VAL A 2 4.88 -0.85 2.03
CA VAL A 2 4.31 -1.69 0.98
C VAL A 2 5.08 -1.43 -0.30
N LYS A 3 5.41 -2.49 -1.04
CA LYS A 3 6.10 -2.36 -2.32
C LYS A 3 5.08 -2.27 -3.44
N ILE A 4 5.23 -1.25 -4.27
CA ILE A 4 4.36 -1.03 -5.42
C ILE A 4 5.23 -1.07 -6.66
N THR A 5 4.80 -1.81 -7.67
CA THR A 5 5.53 -1.90 -8.94
C THR A 5 4.97 -0.85 -9.89
N ARG A 6 5.80 0.10 -10.29
CA ARG A 6 5.39 1.11 -11.26
C ARG A 6 5.28 0.50 -12.64
N LEU A 7 4.61 1.20 -13.54
CA LEU A 7 4.44 0.69 -14.91
C LEU A 7 5.76 0.44 -15.61
N ASN A 8 6.79 1.20 -15.29
CA ASN A 8 8.10 1.02 -15.92
C ASN A 8 8.89 -0.14 -15.28
N GLY A 9 8.29 -0.85 -14.34
CA GLY A 9 8.93 -2.01 -13.72
C GLY A 9 9.72 -1.72 -12.46
N THR A 10 9.91 -0.44 -12.10
CA THR A 10 10.67 -0.13 -10.90
C THR A 10 9.79 -0.28 -9.66
N ILE A 11 10.43 -0.55 -8.53
CA ILE A 11 9.72 -0.76 -7.27
C ILE A 11 9.76 0.51 -6.45
N LEU A 12 8.61 0.92 -5.96
CA LEU A 12 8.51 2.04 -5.03
C LEU A 12 8.03 1.49 -3.69
N VAL A 13 8.74 1.82 -2.63
CA VAL A 13 8.32 1.42 -1.29
C VAL A 13 7.59 2.59 -0.66
N VAL A 14 6.35 2.34 -0.24
CA VAL A 14 5.46 3.39 0.25
C VAL A 14 5.00 3.07 1.66
N ASN A 15 4.93 4.10 2.50
CA ASN A 15 4.31 3.94 3.80
C ASN A 15 2.80 3.84 3.58
N SER A 16 2.22 2.71 3.94
CA SER A 16 0.80 2.46 3.66
C SER A 16 -0.10 3.47 4.36
N ASP A 17 0.35 4.07 5.44
CA ASP A 17 -0.47 5.08 6.14
C ASP A 17 -0.59 6.37 5.36
N LEU A 18 0.21 6.55 4.31
CA LEU A 18 0.13 7.73 3.46
C LEU A 18 -0.76 7.52 2.25
N ILE A 19 -1.33 6.33 2.09
CA ILE A 19 -2.21 6.04 0.96
C ILE A 19 -3.60 6.55 1.32
N GLU A 20 -4.13 7.44 0.48
CA GLU A 20 -5.46 7.98 0.71
C GLU A 20 -6.50 7.29 -0.14
N PHE A 21 -6.22 7.08 -1.41
CA PHE A 21 -7.17 6.46 -2.33
C PHE A 21 -6.48 5.41 -3.19
N LEU A 22 -7.23 4.37 -3.56
CA LEU A 22 -6.84 3.41 -4.59
C LEU A 22 -7.96 3.38 -5.61
N GLU A 23 -7.61 3.57 -6.87
CA GLU A 23 -8.57 3.56 -7.95
C GLU A 23 -8.14 2.56 -9.01
N SER A 24 -9.08 1.94 -9.70
CA SER A 24 -8.76 0.86 -10.62
C SER A 24 -9.09 1.13 -12.09
N THR A 25 -9.58 2.31 -12.43
CA THR A 25 -10.02 2.56 -13.80
C THR A 25 -9.35 3.80 -14.34
N PRO A 26 -8.63 3.68 -15.48
CA PRO A 26 -8.36 2.46 -16.25
C PRO A 26 -7.24 1.63 -15.65
N ASP A 27 -6.37 2.24 -14.85
CA ASP A 27 -5.25 1.56 -14.22
C ASP A 27 -5.35 1.70 -12.71
N THR A 28 -4.57 0.92 -11.98
CA THR A 28 -4.52 1.06 -10.54
C THR A 28 -3.74 2.33 -10.20
N ILE A 29 -4.40 3.29 -9.60
CA ILE A 29 -3.80 4.56 -9.22
C ILE A 29 -3.79 4.65 -7.70
N VAL A 30 -2.61 4.87 -7.15
CA VAL A 30 -2.42 5.04 -5.71
C VAL A 30 -2.24 6.53 -5.46
N THR A 31 -3.16 7.12 -4.73
CA THR A 31 -3.09 8.55 -4.39
C THR A 31 -2.64 8.66 -2.94
N LEU A 32 -1.55 9.38 -2.74
CA LEU A 32 -0.99 9.59 -1.42
C LEU A 32 -1.57 10.85 -0.79
N THR A 33 -1.47 10.95 0.52
CA THR A 33 -2.00 12.10 1.24
C THR A 33 -1.32 13.41 0.84
N THR A 34 -0.12 13.32 0.25
CA THR A 34 0.57 14.50 -0.26
C THR A 34 -0.02 14.99 -1.58
N GLY A 35 -0.95 14.23 -2.17
CA GLY A 35 -1.50 14.54 -3.48
C GLY A 35 -0.77 13.85 -4.62
N ARG A 36 0.37 13.21 -4.33
CA ARG A 36 1.10 12.50 -5.36
C ARG A 36 0.34 11.26 -5.79
N LYS A 37 0.36 10.97 -7.08
CA LYS A 37 -0.28 9.78 -7.63
C LYS A 37 0.75 8.87 -8.27
N VAL A 38 0.58 7.58 -8.06
CA VAL A 38 1.48 6.57 -8.61
C VAL A 38 0.63 5.55 -9.35
N ILE A 39 1.01 5.19 -10.56
CA ILE A 39 0.31 4.15 -11.31
C ILE A 39 1.02 2.84 -11.04
N ALA A 40 0.27 1.85 -10.57
CA ALA A 40 0.81 0.56 -10.15
C ALA A 40 0.43 -0.54 -11.13
N LYS A 41 1.28 -1.55 -11.24
CA LYS A 41 0.95 -2.75 -12.01
C LYS A 41 0.03 -3.67 -11.23
N GLU A 42 0.11 -3.65 -9.91
CA GLU A 42 -0.73 -4.49 -9.09
C GLU A 42 -2.19 -4.04 -9.19
N SER A 43 -3.11 -4.96 -8.99
CA SER A 43 -4.52 -4.61 -8.91
C SER A 43 -4.80 -3.97 -7.55
N VAL A 44 -5.96 -3.31 -7.43
CA VAL A 44 -6.37 -2.73 -6.16
C VAL A 44 -6.45 -3.82 -5.09
N ASP A 45 -7.01 -4.99 -5.45
CA ASP A 45 -7.14 -6.07 -4.48
C ASP A 45 -5.78 -6.56 -4.02
N GLU A 46 -4.80 -6.65 -4.93
CA GLU A 46 -3.45 -7.06 -4.53
C GLU A 46 -2.83 -6.06 -3.58
N LEU A 47 -3.05 -4.76 -3.81
CA LEU A 47 -2.51 -3.74 -2.92
C LEU A 47 -3.18 -3.76 -1.57
N ILE A 48 -4.49 -3.99 -1.53
CA ILE A 48 -5.20 -4.12 -0.27
C ILE A 48 -4.64 -5.30 0.51
N ASP A 49 -4.41 -6.43 -0.16
CA ASP A 49 -3.85 -7.59 0.50
C ASP A 49 -2.45 -7.30 1.06
N LYS A 50 -1.65 -6.55 0.34
CA LYS A 50 -0.31 -6.20 0.82
C LYS A 50 -0.39 -5.34 2.07
N VAL A 51 -1.32 -4.39 2.11
CA VAL A 51 -1.48 -3.52 3.28
C VAL A 51 -1.95 -4.33 4.48
N VAL A 52 -2.93 -5.21 4.25
CA VAL A 52 -3.45 -6.05 5.32
C VAL A 52 -2.36 -6.96 5.86
N GLU A 53 -1.58 -7.57 4.97
CA GLU A 53 -0.52 -8.48 5.40
C GLU A 53 0.56 -7.73 6.19
N TYR A 54 0.92 -6.54 5.73
CA TYR A 54 1.91 -5.74 6.45
C TYR A 54 1.42 -5.42 7.86
N LYS A 55 0.18 -4.99 7.98
CA LYS A 55 -0.35 -4.63 9.30
C LYS A 55 -0.50 -5.85 10.19
N ARG A 56 -0.84 -6.99 9.62
CA ARG A 56 -0.93 -8.22 10.39
C ARG A 56 0.42 -8.59 10.97
N GLN A 57 1.48 -8.51 10.16
CA GLN A 57 2.81 -8.85 10.62
C GLN A 57 3.27 -7.88 11.70
N PHE A 58 2.97 -6.60 11.54
CA PHE A 58 3.34 -5.62 12.53
C PHE A 58 2.67 -5.91 13.87
N LEU A 59 1.38 -6.19 13.86
CA LEU A 59 0.65 -6.45 15.08
C LEU A 59 1.13 -7.72 15.76
N GLN A 60 1.47 -8.75 14.99
CA GLN A 60 1.97 -9.99 15.58
C GLN A 60 3.34 -9.80 16.22
N ASN A 61 4.13 -8.86 15.70
CA ASN A 61 5.48 -8.66 16.18
C ASN A 61 5.60 -7.57 17.25
N ALA A 62 4.50 -6.94 17.63
CA ALA A 62 4.52 -5.86 18.59
C ALA A 62 3.81 -6.31 19.86
N PRO A 63 4.55 -6.83 20.80
CA PRO A 63 3.94 -7.53 21.91
C PRO A 63 3.01 -6.71 22.76
N GLU A 64 3.23 -5.43 22.90
CA GLU A 64 2.35 -4.71 23.74
C GLU A 64 1.32 -3.99 23.02
N VAL A 65 1.21 -4.20 21.82
CA VAL A 65 0.25 -3.49 21.09
C VAL A 65 -1.09 -3.64 21.57
N ARG A 66 -1.27 -4.74 22.06
CA ARG A 66 -2.43 -5.01 22.35
C ARG A 66 -2.98 -4.36 23.32
N SER A 67 -2.57 -3.98 23.87
CA SER A 67 -3.17 -3.50 24.86
C SER A 67 -4.00 -2.49 24.39
N ARG A 68 -4.56 -2.35 24.15
CA ARG A 68 -5.24 -1.45 23.77
C ARG A 68 -6.16 -1.61 23.84
#